data_baebad7d76491aca0a8c483eaf288fe7
#
_entry.id   baebad7d76491aca0a8c483eaf288fe7
#
_cell.length_a   1.000
_cell.length_b   1.000
_cell.length_c   1.000
_cell.angle_alpha   90.00
_cell.angle_beta   90.00
_cell.angle_gamma   90.00
#
_symmetry.space_group_name_H-M   'P 1'
#
loop_
_entity.id
_entity.type
_entity.pdbx_description
1 polymer ?
#
loop_
_entity_poly.entity_id
_entity_poly.type
_entity_poly.pdbx_seq_one_letter_code
_entity_poly.pdbx_strand_id
1 'polypeptide(L)'
;MATSEDGKSDAQSIARTYDELPYSDRAFETASPDRLAVVGLLHGLSPAPPARCSVLELGCGVGGNLLPLAEALPASRFVGIDISPRQIELGRAAAAQLGAANVELRAQDLMDFGAGEGPFDYILCHGVYSWVPPPVAERILRICKACLAPHGLATISYNALPGWRAQAAVRDVLGFGARGAGGPAEQVRAAREFLGFAARSLFEKDSPYGLSLRAAAEALAAESDTYVYHEYLEAWNAAVWFEDFAARAAGSHLRYVDEATMQDPSPLLSDEARRVLNGISDDVVRCEQVLDFLRNRTFRRDVLCHAARDVSRWPQPEALRSLRLIGVAAPVTAEANLADRSAVRFRSPRGPGISTDDPALKTALGLLHAARPRAIRFGELATEVARSAGRADAGNLARSLLGCAMAGLVDLHAYLPPFAARPGEKPRAPRAARRHAAAGAAVVNLRHQTIELDDACRAVLALADGSRTRAEIAGETQKLFEAGTLKSSAGAAPAPPETAAAVDQILQALADRWLLME
;
A
#
# COMPACT_ATOMS: atom_id res chain seq x y z
N MET A 1 12.38 25.94 23.95
CA MET A 1 10.95 25.79 24.35
C MET A 1 10.14 26.63 23.37
N ALA A 2 9.62 26.03 22.29
CA ALA A 2 8.62 26.66 21.46
C ALA A 2 7.31 26.71 22.30
N THR A 3 6.70 27.87 22.36
CA THR A 3 5.50 28.11 23.17
C THR A 3 4.30 27.41 22.53
N SER A 4 3.26 27.12 23.31
CA SER A 4 2.01 26.49 22.83
C SER A 4 1.29 27.28 21.72
N GLU A 5 1.65 28.53 21.51
CA GLU A 5 1.13 29.41 20.47
C GLU A 5 1.78 29.16 19.11
N ASP A 6 3.09 28.83 19.07
CA ASP A 6 3.80 28.50 17.82
C ASP A 6 3.25 27.21 17.18
N GLY A 7 2.93 26.20 18.00
CA GLY A 7 2.38 24.93 17.53
C GLY A 7 0.97 25.02 16.94
N LYS A 8 0.13 25.95 17.44
CA LYS A 8 -1.21 26.18 16.87
C LYS A 8 -1.16 26.97 15.56
N SER A 9 -0.21 27.90 15.42
CA SER A 9 0.05 28.63 14.17
C SER A 9 0.47 27.69 13.06
N ASP A 10 1.36 26.73 13.36
CA ASP A 10 1.85 25.74 12.40
C ASP A 10 0.75 24.77 11.95
N ALA A 11 -0.06 24.27 12.89
CA ALA A 11 -1.20 23.40 12.60
C ALA A 11 -2.25 24.09 11.70
N GLN A 12 -2.54 25.37 11.94
CA GLN A 12 -3.46 26.16 11.09
C GLN A 12 -2.87 26.41 9.70
N SER A 13 -1.56 26.61 9.59
CA SER A 13 -0.88 26.76 8.29
C SER A 13 -0.97 25.47 7.47
N ILE A 14 -0.71 24.31 8.10
CA ILE A 14 -0.84 22.98 7.48
C ILE A 14 -2.28 22.75 7.01
N ALA A 15 -3.27 22.97 7.89
CA ALA A 15 -4.69 22.80 7.52
C ALA A 15 -5.07 23.65 6.30
N ARG A 16 -4.57 24.89 6.20
CA ARG A 16 -4.85 25.79 5.06
C ARG A 16 -4.31 25.25 3.76
N THR A 17 -3.07 24.73 3.71
CA THR A 17 -2.49 24.20 2.48
C THR A 17 -3.24 22.98 1.97
N TYR A 18 -3.68 22.09 2.87
CA TYR A 18 -4.53 20.94 2.52
C TYR A 18 -5.97 21.32 2.15
N ASP A 19 -6.49 22.44 2.66
CA ASP A 19 -7.80 22.98 2.24
C ASP A 19 -7.73 23.62 0.84
N GLU A 20 -6.63 24.31 0.51
CA GLU A 20 -6.44 24.96 -0.79
C GLU A 20 -6.12 23.93 -1.88
N LEU A 21 -5.31 22.91 -1.57
CA LEU A 21 -4.87 21.89 -2.50
C LEU A 21 -5.06 20.48 -1.86
N PRO A 22 -6.28 19.92 -1.85
CA PRO A 22 -6.56 18.64 -1.24
C PRO A 22 -5.67 17.52 -1.81
N TYR A 23 -5.11 16.68 -0.93
CA TYR A 23 -4.31 15.53 -1.34
C TYR A 23 -5.17 14.48 -2.05
N SER A 24 -4.56 13.73 -2.97
CA SER A 24 -5.29 12.74 -3.77
C SER A 24 -5.84 11.59 -2.93
N ASP A 25 -7.03 11.13 -3.30
CA ASP A 25 -7.70 9.95 -2.73
C ASP A 25 -6.91 8.67 -3.08
N ARG A 26 -6.17 8.11 -2.11
CA ARG A 26 -5.33 6.93 -2.33
C ARG A 26 -5.52 5.88 -1.23
N ALA A 27 -5.41 4.61 -1.62
CA ALA A 27 -5.35 3.49 -0.71
C ALA A 27 -3.92 2.91 -0.65
N PHE A 28 -3.56 2.41 0.52
CA PHE A 28 -2.22 1.87 0.78
C PHE A 28 -2.33 0.43 1.29
N GLU A 29 -1.99 -0.56 0.46
CA GLU A 29 -2.03 -1.99 0.82
C GLU A 29 -1.30 -2.26 2.15
N THR A 30 -0.17 -1.59 2.38
CA THR A 30 0.63 -1.71 3.60
C THR A 30 0.00 -1.06 4.84
N ALA A 31 -1.01 -0.20 4.65
CA ALA A 31 -1.79 0.42 5.72
C ALA A 31 -3.21 -0.19 5.76
N SER A 32 -3.31 -1.51 5.84
CA SER A 32 -4.56 -2.26 5.94
C SER A 32 -4.55 -3.24 7.10
N PRO A 33 -5.71 -3.53 7.73
CA PRO A 33 -5.81 -4.51 8.79
C PRO A 33 -5.29 -5.90 8.39
N ASP A 34 -5.53 -6.33 7.15
CA ASP A 34 -5.05 -7.62 6.64
C ASP A 34 -3.52 -7.69 6.64
N ARG A 35 -2.85 -6.66 6.10
CA ARG A 35 -1.39 -6.60 6.07
C ARG A 35 -0.79 -6.60 7.46
N LEU A 36 -1.32 -5.78 8.38
CA LEU A 36 -0.84 -5.73 9.75
C LEU A 36 -1.08 -7.05 10.49
N ALA A 37 -2.23 -7.70 10.26
CA ALA A 37 -2.51 -9.00 10.84
C ALA A 37 -1.53 -10.07 10.37
N VAL A 38 -1.18 -10.10 9.06
CA VAL A 38 -0.17 -11.02 8.53
C VAL A 38 1.17 -10.79 9.21
N VAL A 39 1.65 -9.53 9.29
CA VAL A 39 2.91 -9.20 10.00
C VAL A 39 2.86 -9.66 11.44
N GLY A 40 1.80 -9.33 12.18
CA GLY A 40 1.64 -9.74 13.58
C GLY A 40 1.68 -11.25 13.75
N LEU A 41 0.93 -12.00 12.94
CA LEU A 41 0.89 -13.47 12.99
C LEU A 41 2.26 -14.10 12.69
N LEU A 42 2.99 -13.58 11.71
CA LEU A 42 4.34 -14.03 11.37
C LEU A 42 5.33 -13.82 12.53
N HIS A 43 5.11 -12.83 13.37
CA HIS A 43 5.95 -12.53 14.53
C HIS A 43 5.39 -13.06 15.86
N GLY A 44 4.47 -14.03 15.81
CA GLY A 44 3.96 -14.73 17.00
C GLY A 44 2.91 -13.95 17.79
N LEU A 45 2.39 -12.84 17.25
CA LEU A 45 1.33 -12.06 17.85
C LEU A 45 -0.05 -12.64 17.48
N SER A 46 -1.08 -12.21 18.20
CA SER A 46 -2.47 -12.62 17.98
C SER A 46 -3.36 -11.40 17.74
N PRO A 47 -3.23 -10.72 16.60
CA PRO A 47 -4.03 -9.54 16.28
C PRO A 47 -5.51 -9.90 16.08
N ALA A 48 -6.38 -8.91 16.21
CA ALA A 48 -7.80 -9.06 15.92
C ALA A 48 -8.03 -9.48 14.45
N PRO A 49 -8.99 -10.36 14.16
CA PRO A 49 -9.30 -10.73 12.78
C PRO A 49 -9.76 -9.52 11.96
N PRO A 50 -9.20 -9.27 10.76
CA PRO A 50 -9.57 -8.11 9.92
C PRO A 50 -11.05 -8.05 9.57
N ALA A 51 -11.72 -9.23 9.48
CA ALA A 51 -13.16 -9.32 9.21
C ALA A 51 -14.03 -8.63 10.27
N ARG A 52 -13.52 -8.44 11.49
CA ARG A 52 -14.24 -7.84 12.61
C ARG A 52 -13.25 -7.16 13.55
N CYS A 53 -12.93 -5.91 13.25
CA CYS A 53 -11.96 -5.11 14.00
C CYS A 53 -12.40 -3.64 14.09
N SER A 54 -11.70 -2.90 14.95
CA SER A 54 -11.78 -1.45 15.06
C SER A 54 -10.49 -0.81 14.54
N VAL A 55 -10.62 0.17 13.66
CA VAL A 55 -9.50 0.82 12.96
C VAL A 55 -9.56 2.32 13.19
N LEU A 56 -8.42 2.91 13.54
CA LEU A 56 -8.21 4.35 13.58
C LEU A 56 -7.20 4.74 12.52
N GLU A 57 -7.48 5.77 11.73
CA GLU A 57 -6.50 6.38 10.83
C GLU A 57 -6.22 7.83 11.25
N LEU A 58 -4.94 8.13 11.47
CA LEU A 58 -4.42 9.45 11.83
C LEU A 58 -3.96 10.16 10.55
N GLY A 59 -4.59 11.30 10.22
CA GLY A 59 -4.37 12.01 8.96
C GLY A 59 -5.04 11.29 7.79
N CYS A 60 -6.36 11.02 7.91
CA CYS A 60 -7.09 10.21 6.94
C CYS A 60 -7.45 10.95 5.64
N GLY A 61 -7.21 12.27 5.56
CA GLY A 61 -7.59 13.09 4.42
C GLY A 61 -9.09 12.96 4.10
N VAL A 62 -9.40 12.71 2.84
CA VAL A 62 -10.77 12.44 2.34
C VAL A 62 -11.25 11.01 2.63
N GLY A 63 -10.50 10.21 3.36
CA GLY A 63 -10.84 8.83 3.69
C GLY A 63 -10.52 7.82 2.58
N GLY A 64 -9.61 8.16 1.65
CA GLY A 64 -9.26 7.32 0.51
C GLY A 64 -8.76 5.92 0.85
N ASN A 65 -8.09 5.79 2.00
CA ASN A 65 -7.66 4.50 2.51
C ASN A 65 -8.81 3.78 3.25
N LEU A 66 -9.63 4.49 4.05
CA LEU A 66 -10.67 3.87 4.87
C LEU A 66 -11.93 3.46 4.11
N LEU A 67 -12.39 4.24 3.12
CA LEU A 67 -13.66 3.99 2.46
C LEU A 67 -13.70 2.65 1.69
N PRO A 68 -12.67 2.27 0.92
CA PRO A 68 -12.60 0.93 0.31
C PRO A 68 -12.52 -0.20 1.34
N LEU A 69 -11.80 0.01 2.46
CA LEU A 69 -11.72 -0.96 3.57
C LEU A 69 -13.09 -1.15 4.23
N ALA A 70 -13.82 -0.07 4.46
CA ALA A 70 -15.14 -0.14 5.07
C ALA A 70 -16.15 -0.93 4.23
N GLU A 71 -16.09 -0.79 2.91
CA GLU A 71 -16.91 -1.58 1.99
C GLU A 71 -16.49 -3.06 1.99
N ALA A 72 -15.18 -3.34 2.01
CA ALA A 72 -14.65 -4.71 2.00
C ALA A 72 -14.81 -5.43 3.35
N LEU A 73 -14.92 -4.70 4.46
CA LEU A 73 -14.96 -5.19 5.83
C LEU A 73 -16.20 -4.65 6.58
N PRO A 74 -17.43 -5.01 6.18
CA PRO A 74 -18.65 -4.37 6.66
C PRO A 74 -18.95 -4.61 8.16
N ALA A 75 -18.35 -5.63 8.78
CA ALA A 75 -18.50 -5.93 10.21
C ALA A 75 -17.42 -5.26 11.08
N SER A 76 -16.51 -4.48 10.49
CA SER A 76 -15.47 -3.72 11.17
C SER A 76 -15.87 -2.24 11.29
N ARG A 77 -15.33 -1.54 12.28
CA ARG A 77 -15.56 -0.11 12.51
C ARG A 77 -14.33 0.71 12.14
N PHE A 78 -14.53 1.81 11.46
CA PHE A 78 -13.46 2.70 11.01
C PHE A 78 -13.68 4.12 11.56
N VAL A 79 -12.61 4.70 12.09
CA VAL A 79 -12.56 6.10 12.51
C VAL A 79 -11.39 6.75 11.82
N GLY A 80 -11.62 7.85 11.12
CA GLY A 80 -10.58 8.67 10.52
C GLY A 80 -10.58 10.07 11.12
N ILE A 81 -9.41 10.60 11.44
CA ILE A 81 -9.26 11.98 11.89
C ILE A 81 -8.29 12.71 10.99
N ASP A 82 -8.60 13.95 10.69
CA ASP A 82 -7.75 14.84 9.89
C ASP A 82 -7.93 16.28 10.37
N ILE A 83 -6.89 17.08 10.23
CA ILE A 83 -6.91 18.48 10.65
C ILE A 83 -7.70 19.36 9.67
N SER A 84 -7.85 18.97 8.39
CA SER A 84 -8.54 19.72 7.34
C SER A 84 -10.06 19.50 7.39
N PRO A 85 -10.86 20.50 7.78
CA PRO A 85 -12.32 20.40 7.75
C PRO A 85 -12.87 20.12 6.35
N ARG A 86 -12.24 20.69 5.32
CA ARG A 86 -12.66 20.53 3.92
C ARG A 86 -12.47 19.10 3.43
N GLN A 87 -11.32 18.47 3.73
CA GLN A 87 -11.09 17.07 3.36
C GLN A 87 -12.09 16.14 4.06
N ILE A 88 -12.38 16.38 5.35
CA ILE A 88 -13.36 15.61 6.10
C ILE A 88 -14.78 15.80 5.54
N GLU A 89 -15.17 17.00 5.13
CA GLU A 89 -16.46 17.23 4.47
C GLU A 89 -16.59 16.45 3.17
N LEU A 90 -15.57 16.50 2.30
CA LEU A 90 -15.51 15.72 1.06
C LEU A 90 -15.56 14.22 1.35
N GLY A 91 -14.84 13.75 2.36
CA GLY A 91 -14.83 12.36 2.79
C GLY A 91 -16.20 11.88 3.31
N ARG A 92 -16.87 12.70 4.12
CA ARG A 92 -18.23 12.40 4.61
C ARG A 92 -19.25 12.34 3.46
N ALA A 93 -19.15 13.25 2.49
CA ALA A 93 -19.98 13.20 1.29
C ALA A 93 -19.73 11.91 0.48
N ALA A 94 -18.47 11.50 0.32
CA ALA A 94 -18.12 10.25 -0.33
C ALA A 94 -18.64 9.03 0.46
N ALA A 95 -18.47 8.99 1.79
CA ALA A 95 -19.00 7.93 2.65
C ALA A 95 -20.52 7.77 2.53
N ALA A 96 -21.26 8.90 2.50
CA ALA A 96 -22.70 8.91 2.29
C ALA A 96 -23.11 8.34 0.92
N GLN A 97 -22.41 8.73 -0.16
CA GLN A 97 -22.64 8.20 -1.51
C GLN A 97 -22.38 6.68 -1.59
N LEU A 98 -21.37 6.19 -0.85
CA LEU A 98 -21.04 4.78 -0.78
C LEU A 98 -21.96 4.00 0.17
N GLY A 99 -22.75 4.68 1.02
CA GLY A 99 -23.54 4.05 2.07
C GLY A 99 -22.67 3.37 3.13
N ALA A 100 -21.48 3.91 3.41
CA ALA A 100 -20.51 3.37 4.36
C ALA A 100 -20.89 3.77 5.80
N ALA A 101 -21.84 3.06 6.40
CA ALA A 101 -22.35 3.35 7.74
C ALA A 101 -21.36 3.00 8.88
N ASN A 102 -20.31 2.25 8.58
CA ASN A 102 -19.29 1.78 9.52
C ASN A 102 -18.03 2.68 9.53
N VAL A 103 -18.09 3.86 8.90
CA VAL A 103 -17.00 4.86 8.88
C VAL A 103 -17.45 6.13 9.58
N GLU A 104 -16.60 6.65 10.44
CA GLU A 104 -16.75 7.94 11.09
C GLU A 104 -15.53 8.81 10.76
N LEU A 105 -15.72 9.94 10.09
CA LEU A 105 -14.66 10.89 9.76
C LEU A 105 -14.81 12.17 10.59
N ARG A 106 -13.73 12.64 11.23
CA ARG A 106 -13.74 13.78 12.14
C ARG A 106 -12.68 14.81 11.76
N ALA A 107 -13.10 16.09 11.65
CA ALA A 107 -12.16 17.21 11.60
C ALA A 107 -11.64 17.45 13.02
N GLN A 108 -10.40 17.03 13.30
CA GLN A 108 -9.85 17.04 14.66
C GLN A 108 -8.31 17.12 14.61
N ASP A 109 -7.74 18.00 15.44
CA ASP A 109 -6.30 18.06 15.65
C ASP A 109 -5.83 16.83 16.45
N LEU A 110 -4.72 16.23 16.04
CA LEU A 110 -4.08 15.12 16.75
C LEU A 110 -3.71 15.48 18.18
N MET A 111 -3.40 16.75 18.44
CA MET A 111 -3.08 17.22 19.80
C MET A 111 -4.26 17.12 20.77
N ASP A 112 -5.49 17.18 20.25
CA ASP A 112 -6.73 17.11 21.04
C ASP A 112 -7.32 15.70 21.10
N PHE A 113 -6.79 14.73 20.32
CA PHE A 113 -7.28 13.35 20.31
C PHE A 113 -6.78 12.59 21.56
N GLY A 114 -7.67 12.02 22.37
CA GLY A 114 -7.39 11.54 23.71
C GLY A 114 -7.54 10.04 23.94
N ALA A 115 -7.08 9.58 25.11
CA ALA A 115 -7.08 8.17 25.52
C ALA A 115 -8.50 7.55 25.65
N GLY A 116 -9.55 8.36 25.83
CA GLY A 116 -10.94 7.88 25.92
C GLY A 116 -11.57 7.45 24.59
N GLU A 117 -10.87 7.66 23.49
CA GLU A 117 -11.35 7.37 22.13
C GLU A 117 -11.17 5.90 21.68
N GLY A 118 -10.31 5.14 22.35
CA GLY A 118 -10.03 3.72 22.05
C GLY A 118 -10.87 2.74 22.88
N PRO A 119 -10.54 1.42 22.83
CA PRO A 119 -9.39 0.87 22.12
C PRO A 119 -9.64 0.57 20.63
N PHE A 120 -8.56 0.62 19.83
CA PHE A 120 -8.55 0.24 18.43
C PHE A 120 -7.65 -0.99 18.21
N ASP A 121 -8.09 -1.92 17.39
CA ASP A 121 -7.30 -3.10 17.04
C ASP A 121 -6.16 -2.75 16.08
N TYR A 122 -6.40 -1.77 15.21
CA TYR A 122 -5.41 -1.27 14.26
C TYR A 122 -5.39 0.26 14.26
N ILE A 123 -4.18 0.83 14.31
CA ILE A 123 -3.97 2.27 14.15
C ILE A 123 -3.08 2.48 12.92
N LEU A 124 -3.56 3.28 11.98
CA LEU A 124 -2.88 3.60 10.72
C LEU A 124 -2.44 5.06 10.74
N CYS A 125 -1.17 5.31 10.42
CA CYS A 125 -0.62 6.65 10.29
C CYS A 125 0.29 6.68 9.06
N HIS A 126 -0.28 6.90 7.89
CA HIS A 126 0.44 6.88 6.63
C HIS A 126 0.59 8.29 6.07
N GLY A 127 1.84 8.69 5.74
CA GLY A 127 2.14 9.99 5.14
C GLY A 127 1.94 11.19 6.07
N VAL A 128 2.08 11.03 7.40
CA VAL A 128 1.89 12.11 8.39
C VAL A 128 3.15 12.39 9.20
N TYR A 129 3.78 11.36 9.77
CA TYR A 129 4.82 11.49 10.80
C TYR A 129 5.99 12.40 10.40
N SER A 130 6.40 12.41 9.15
CA SER A 130 7.47 13.27 8.62
C SER A 130 7.02 14.68 8.22
N TRP A 131 5.71 14.93 8.21
CA TRP A 131 5.10 16.16 7.69
C TRP A 131 4.49 17.05 8.78
N VAL A 132 4.77 16.71 10.03
CA VAL A 132 4.26 17.42 11.19
C VAL A 132 5.40 17.87 12.09
N PRO A 133 5.20 18.94 12.90
CA PRO A 133 6.18 19.37 13.89
C PRO A 133 6.50 18.26 14.92
N PRO A 134 7.70 18.27 15.53
CA PRO A 134 8.11 17.26 16.49
C PRO A 134 7.13 16.99 17.64
N PRO A 135 6.45 17.98 18.25
CA PRO A 135 5.46 17.71 19.30
C PRO A 135 4.26 16.87 18.79
N VAL A 136 3.83 17.08 17.53
CA VAL A 136 2.75 16.30 16.90
C VAL A 136 3.22 14.89 16.59
N ALA A 137 4.45 14.73 16.08
CA ALA A 137 5.06 13.41 15.84
C ALA A 137 5.15 12.58 17.13
N GLU A 138 5.53 13.21 18.25
CA GLU A 138 5.49 12.56 19.57
C GLU A 138 4.06 12.25 20.03
N ARG A 139 3.09 13.12 19.70
CA ARG A 139 1.67 12.88 20.02
C ARG A 139 1.14 11.66 19.31
N ILE A 140 1.52 11.42 18.04
CA ILE A 140 1.17 10.21 17.29
C ILE A 140 1.58 8.95 18.06
N LEU A 141 2.81 8.86 18.55
CA LEU A 141 3.26 7.71 19.34
C LEU A 141 2.47 7.55 20.65
N ARG A 142 2.16 8.67 21.33
CA ARG A 142 1.33 8.65 22.54
C ARG A 142 -0.11 8.21 22.27
N ILE A 143 -0.71 8.61 21.14
CA ILE A 143 -2.02 8.13 20.70
C ILE A 143 -1.96 6.63 20.45
N CYS A 144 -0.97 6.14 19.70
CA CYS A 144 -0.78 4.71 19.49
C CYS A 144 -0.70 3.96 20.84
N LYS A 145 0.08 4.45 21.80
CA LYS A 145 0.16 3.81 23.13
C LYS A 145 -1.16 3.81 23.89
N ALA A 146 -1.88 4.93 23.88
CA ALA A 146 -3.07 5.13 24.70
C ALA A 146 -4.34 4.49 24.12
N CYS A 147 -4.44 4.43 22.78
CA CYS A 147 -5.65 4.02 22.09
C CYS A 147 -5.55 2.64 21.44
N LEU A 148 -4.37 2.01 21.41
CA LEU A 148 -4.20 0.67 20.86
C LEU A 148 -4.76 -0.38 21.82
N ALA A 149 -5.54 -1.33 21.30
CA ALA A 149 -6.00 -2.51 22.03
C ALA A 149 -4.82 -3.35 22.55
N PRO A 150 -5.00 -4.20 23.58
CA PRO A 150 -3.89 -5.00 24.17
C PRO A 150 -3.14 -5.87 23.16
N HIS A 151 -3.81 -6.35 22.12
CA HIS A 151 -3.24 -7.14 21.03
C HIS A 151 -3.19 -6.36 19.70
N GLY A 152 -3.46 -5.05 19.75
CA GLY A 152 -3.51 -4.20 18.57
C GLY A 152 -2.14 -3.96 17.95
N LEU A 153 -2.18 -3.53 16.69
CA LEU A 153 -1.01 -3.18 15.89
C LEU A 153 -1.17 -1.76 15.34
N ALA A 154 -0.10 -0.99 15.37
CA ALA A 154 -0.06 0.32 14.72
C ALA A 154 0.95 0.29 13.57
N THR A 155 0.66 0.97 12.47
CA THR A 155 1.65 1.24 11.42
C THR A 155 1.88 2.73 11.30
N ILE A 156 3.14 3.13 11.22
CA ILE A 156 3.56 4.52 11.02
C ILE A 156 4.53 4.56 9.85
N SER A 157 4.21 5.38 8.86
CA SER A 157 5.13 5.63 7.76
C SER A 157 5.86 6.95 7.91
N TYR A 158 7.11 7.00 7.46
CA TYR A 158 7.94 8.18 7.52
C TYR A 158 9.07 8.16 6.50
N ASN A 159 9.58 9.36 6.17
CA ASN A 159 10.75 9.53 5.32
C ASN A 159 11.99 9.09 6.09
N ALA A 160 12.78 8.19 5.50
CA ALA A 160 13.88 7.53 6.15
C ALA A 160 15.24 8.03 5.67
N LEU A 161 16.17 8.16 6.61
CA LEU A 161 17.58 8.37 6.32
C LEU A 161 18.30 7.02 6.17
N PRO A 162 19.33 6.95 5.29
CA PRO A 162 20.02 8.06 4.62
C PRO A 162 19.38 8.52 3.31
N GLY A 163 18.54 7.71 2.67
CA GLY A 163 18.12 7.90 1.28
C GLY A 163 17.36 9.21 1.03
N TRP A 164 16.60 9.69 2.01
CA TRP A 164 15.87 10.96 1.89
C TRP A 164 16.76 12.20 1.73
N ARG A 165 18.07 12.12 2.03
CA ARG A 165 19.00 13.27 1.85
C ARG A 165 19.06 13.75 0.40
N ALA A 166 19.00 12.85 -0.57
CA ALA A 166 18.95 13.23 -1.98
C ALA A 166 17.66 13.99 -2.33
N GLN A 167 16.53 13.58 -1.76
CA GLN A 167 15.25 14.29 -1.93
C GLN A 167 15.26 15.66 -1.24
N ALA A 168 15.90 15.78 -0.09
CA ALA A 168 16.04 17.05 0.60
C ALA A 168 16.76 18.09 -0.27
N ALA A 169 17.83 17.71 -0.99
CA ALA A 169 18.53 18.60 -1.91
C ALA A 169 17.63 19.08 -3.07
N VAL A 170 16.77 18.23 -3.59
CA VAL A 170 15.77 18.60 -4.62
C VAL A 170 14.72 19.56 -4.02
N ARG A 171 14.27 19.31 -2.79
CA ARG A 171 13.35 20.20 -2.06
C ARG A 171 13.94 21.61 -1.89
N ASP A 172 15.22 21.70 -1.54
CA ASP A 172 15.89 23.00 -1.37
C ASP A 172 15.87 23.81 -2.68
N VAL A 173 16.11 23.15 -3.82
CA VAL A 173 16.08 23.79 -5.15
C VAL A 173 14.66 24.24 -5.50
N LEU A 174 13.66 23.37 -5.32
CA LEU A 174 12.25 23.67 -5.59
C LEU A 174 11.73 24.78 -4.66
N GLY A 175 12.02 24.69 -3.36
CA GLY A 175 11.65 25.70 -2.37
C GLY A 175 12.29 27.07 -2.66
N PHE A 176 13.55 27.11 -3.15
CA PHE A 176 14.15 28.35 -3.61
C PHE A 176 13.42 28.95 -4.81
N GLY A 177 13.06 28.11 -5.80
CA GLY A 177 12.34 28.55 -6.99
C GLY A 177 10.92 29.07 -6.69
N ALA A 178 10.27 28.56 -5.66
CA ALA A 178 8.92 28.95 -5.25
C ALA A 178 8.88 30.30 -4.49
N ARG A 179 10.04 30.86 -4.07
CA ARG A 179 10.08 32.08 -3.25
C ARG A 179 9.48 33.28 -3.98
N GLY A 180 8.60 33.99 -3.30
CA GLY A 180 7.96 35.21 -3.84
C GLY A 180 6.84 34.94 -4.84
N ALA A 181 6.54 33.68 -5.17
CA ALA A 181 5.36 33.32 -5.93
C ALA A 181 4.09 33.43 -5.04
N GLY A 182 2.92 33.56 -5.69
CA GLY A 182 1.65 33.74 -5.02
C GLY A 182 1.09 32.45 -4.38
N GLY A 183 -0.07 31.99 -4.86
CA GLY A 183 -0.70 30.77 -4.35
C GLY A 183 -0.01 29.47 -4.77
N PRO A 184 -0.48 28.30 -4.25
CA PRO A 184 0.18 26.99 -4.44
C PRO A 184 0.48 26.63 -5.90
N ALA A 185 -0.43 26.91 -6.84
CA ALA A 185 -0.23 26.63 -8.26
C ALA A 185 0.91 27.46 -8.88
N GLU A 186 1.04 28.74 -8.48
CA GLU A 186 2.13 29.60 -8.93
C GLU A 186 3.46 29.16 -8.33
N GLN A 187 3.46 28.74 -7.07
CA GLN A 187 4.65 28.20 -6.40
C GLN A 187 5.14 26.93 -7.09
N VAL A 188 4.27 25.99 -7.42
CA VAL A 188 4.63 24.74 -8.15
C VAL A 188 5.20 25.07 -9.52
N ARG A 189 4.57 25.97 -10.27
CA ARG A 189 5.07 26.39 -11.59
C ARG A 189 6.47 26.98 -11.49
N ALA A 190 6.68 27.97 -10.62
CA ALA A 190 7.97 28.62 -10.42
C ALA A 190 9.05 27.64 -9.94
N ALA A 191 8.70 26.73 -9.04
CA ALA A 191 9.58 25.67 -8.56
C ALA A 191 10.05 24.75 -9.70
N ARG A 192 9.13 24.27 -10.54
CA ARG A 192 9.46 23.41 -11.70
C ARG A 192 10.32 24.14 -12.73
N GLU A 193 10.00 25.40 -13.04
CA GLU A 193 10.78 26.23 -13.96
C GLU A 193 12.21 26.38 -13.45
N PHE A 194 12.38 26.67 -12.15
CA PHE A 194 13.70 26.81 -11.54
C PHE A 194 14.47 25.49 -11.47
N LEU A 195 13.82 24.37 -11.11
CA LEU A 195 14.46 23.06 -11.12
C LEU A 195 14.94 22.69 -12.54
N GLY A 196 14.10 22.91 -13.55
CA GLY A 196 14.48 22.68 -14.94
C GLY A 196 15.65 23.57 -15.40
N PHE A 197 15.66 24.85 -15.00
CA PHE A 197 16.79 25.76 -15.24
C PHE A 197 18.06 25.23 -14.56
N ALA A 198 18.00 24.91 -13.26
CA ALA A 198 19.15 24.43 -12.49
C ALA A 198 19.72 23.14 -13.11
N ALA A 199 18.85 22.16 -13.44
CA ALA A 199 19.27 20.88 -14.04
C ALA A 199 20.00 21.05 -15.39
N ARG A 200 19.63 22.06 -16.20
CA ARG A 200 20.29 22.36 -17.49
C ARG A 200 21.56 23.19 -17.35
N SER A 201 21.69 24.01 -16.30
CA SER A 201 22.73 25.02 -16.15
C SER A 201 23.87 24.62 -15.21
N LEU A 202 23.90 23.38 -14.73
CA LEU A 202 24.95 22.85 -13.86
C LEU A 202 26.32 22.88 -14.54
N PHE A 203 27.34 23.28 -13.78
CA PHE A 203 28.76 23.25 -14.24
C PHE A 203 29.23 21.79 -14.43
N GLU A 204 28.88 20.89 -13.48
CA GLU A 204 29.23 19.46 -13.51
C GLU A 204 27.95 18.62 -13.67
N LYS A 205 27.52 18.44 -14.92
CA LYS A 205 26.25 17.76 -15.24
C LYS A 205 26.23 16.27 -14.85
N ASP A 206 27.39 15.61 -14.86
CA ASP A 206 27.54 14.19 -14.59
C ASP A 206 27.97 13.89 -13.14
N SER A 207 28.03 14.92 -12.29
CA SER A 207 28.19 14.73 -10.86
C SER A 207 26.95 14.03 -10.27
N PRO A 208 27.07 13.30 -9.12
CA PRO A 208 25.92 12.70 -8.45
C PRO A 208 24.78 13.69 -8.20
N TYR A 209 25.10 14.93 -7.85
CA TYR A 209 24.12 16.02 -7.69
C TYR A 209 23.44 16.37 -9.01
N GLY A 210 24.20 16.51 -10.10
CA GLY A 210 23.67 16.81 -11.42
C GLY A 210 22.75 15.71 -11.95
N LEU A 211 23.14 14.45 -11.78
CA LEU A 211 22.29 13.29 -12.12
C LEU A 211 20.98 13.29 -11.33
N SER A 212 21.05 13.57 -10.03
CA SER A 212 19.87 13.62 -9.15
C SER A 212 18.90 14.73 -9.57
N LEU A 213 19.39 15.96 -9.86
CA LEU A 213 18.51 17.06 -10.27
C LEU A 213 17.86 16.83 -11.63
N ARG A 214 18.59 16.24 -12.61
CA ARG A 214 18.01 15.91 -13.93
C ARG A 214 16.93 14.85 -13.80
N ALA A 215 17.20 13.77 -13.06
CA ALA A 215 16.22 12.73 -12.81
C ALA A 215 14.97 13.28 -12.10
N ALA A 216 15.14 14.16 -11.13
CA ALA A 216 14.03 14.82 -10.44
C ALA A 216 13.24 15.74 -11.40
N ALA A 217 13.91 16.52 -12.24
CA ALA A 217 13.24 17.40 -13.20
C ALA A 217 12.38 16.60 -14.20
N GLU A 218 12.89 15.47 -14.70
CA GLU A 218 12.16 14.57 -15.57
C GLU A 218 10.96 13.92 -14.88
N ALA A 219 11.16 13.36 -13.68
CA ALA A 219 10.11 12.70 -12.91
C ALA A 219 8.97 13.67 -12.54
N LEU A 220 9.32 14.86 -12.04
CA LEU A 220 8.33 15.84 -11.57
C LEU A 220 7.62 16.59 -12.70
N ALA A 221 8.10 16.53 -13.94
CA ALA A 221 7.43 17.16 -15.08
C ALA A 221 6.04 16.51 -15.35
N ALA A 222 5.87 15.24 -15.07
CA ALA A 222 4.63 14.48 -15.30
C ALA A 222 3.73 14.38 -14.06
N GLU A 223 4.23 14.76 -12.88
CA GLU A 223 3.47 14.67 -11.64
C GLU A 223 2.40 15.77 -11.51
N SER A 224 1.36 15.52 -10.70
CA SER A 224 0.34 16.54 -10.42
C SER A 224 0.90 17.69 -9.58
N ASP A 225 0.29 18.87 -9.67
CA ASP A 225 0.68 20.03 -8.86
C ASP A 225 0.49 19.75 -7.37
N THR A 226 -0.56 19.03 -7.01
CA THR A 226 -0.82 18.57 -5.64
C THR A 226 0.32 17.72 -5.10
N TYR A 227 0.81 16.75 -5.88
CA TYR A 227 1.95 15.92 -5.48
C TYR A 227 3.22 16.75 -5.28
N VAL A 228 3.57 17.60 -6.25
CA VAL A 228 4.77 18.44 -6.15
C VAL A 228 4.71 19.40 -4.97
N TYR A 229 3.54 19.99 -4.72
CA TYR A 229 3.37 20.90 -3.59
C TYR A 229 3.59 20.17 -2.26
N HIS A 230 2.83 19.12 -2.00
CA HIS A 230 2.87 18.42 -0.72
C HIS A 230 4.17 17.65 -0.46
N GLU A 231 4.80 17.09 -1.50
CA GLU A 231 6.06 16.35 -1.31
C GLU A 231 7.30 17.27 -1.23
N TYR A 232 7.25 18.46 -1.87
CA TYR A 232 8.45 19.26 -2.03
C TYR A 232 8.36 20.69 -1.50
N LEU A 233 7.18 21.28 -1.35
CA LEU A 233 7.01 22.67 -0.95
C LEU A 233 6.39 22.86 0.44
N GLU A 234 5.87 21.79 1.06
CA GLU A 234 5.36 21.86 2.44
C GLU A 234 6.44 22.33 3.42
N ALA A 235 6.03 23.16 4.39
CA ALA A 235 6.92 23.78 5.36
C ALA A 235 7.65 22.75 6.23
N TRP A 236 6.94 21.72 6.65
CA TRP A 236 7.48 20.64 7.47
C TRP A 236 7.83 19.42 6.64
N ASN A 237 9.06 18.97 6.76
CA ASN A 237 9.53 17.68 6.24
C ASN A 237 10.73 17.22 7.08
N ALA A 238 10.56 16.17 7.85
CA ALA A 238 11.60 15.61 8.70
C ALA A 238 11.83 14.14 8.37
N ALA A 239 12.98 13.83 7.79
CA ALA A 239 13.42 12.46 7.66
C ALA A 239 14.09 11.99 8.95
N VAL A 240 13.90 10.72 9.29
CA VAL A 240 14.31 10.15 10.57
C VAL A 240 15.22 8.94 10.34
N TRP A 241 16.23 8.76 11.19
CA TRP A 241 16.93 7.49 11.31
C TRP A 241 16.03 6.45 11.95
N PHE A 242 16.09 5.21 11.48
CA PHE A 242 15.28 4.14 12.06
C PHE A 242 15.56 3.94 13.54
N GLU A 243 16.84 4.00 13.95
CA GLU A 243 17.23 3.88 15.36
C GLU A 243 16.62 4.98 16.24
N ASP A 244 16.54 6.23 15.74
CA ASP A 244 15.89 7.34 16.44
C ASP A 244 14.37 7.13 16.56
N PHE A 245 13.73 6.66 15.49
CA PHE A 245 12.32 6.33 15.52
C PHE A 245 12.01 5.19 16.51
N ALA A 246 12.79 4.12 16.45
CA ALA A 246 12.66 2.98 17.35
C ALA A 246 12.85 3.38 18.82
N ALA A 247 13.83 4.26 19.12
CA ALA A 247 14.06 4.80 20.45
C ALA A 247 12.88 5.65 20.96
N ARG A 248 12.30 6.53 20.10
CA ARG A 248 11.10 7.33 20.45
C ARG A 248 9.89 6.43 20.69
N ALA A 249 9.69 5.40 19.86
CA ALA A 249 8.62 4.41 20.03
C ALA A 249 8.79 3.67 21.35
N ALA A 250 10.01 3.22 21.68
CA ALA A 250 10.32 2.55 22.95
C ALA A 250 10.08 3.49 24.16
N GLY A 251 10.47 4.75 24.07
CA GLY A 251 10.17 5.80 25.06
C GLY A 251 8.67 6.01 25.28
N SER A 252 7.85 5.72 24.26
CA SER A 252 6.39 5.72 24.33
C SER A 252 5.79 4.35 24.71
N HIS A 253 6.59 3.40 25.20
CA HIS A 253 6.19 2.03 25.54
C HIS A 253 5.58 1.24 24.36
N LEU A 254 6.06 1.49 23.16
CA LEU A 254 5.80 0.71 21.96
C LEU A 254 7.05 -0.06 21.55
N ARG A 255 6.86 -1.15 20.80
CA ARG A 255 7.93 -2.01 20.28
C ARG A 255 7.77 -2.17 18.78
N TYR A 256 8.87 -2.08 18.04
CA TYR A 256 8.95 -2.45 16.64
C TYR A 256 8.72 -3.95 16.46
N VAL A 257 7.91 -4.30 15.47
CA VAL A 257 7.60 -5.69 15.08
C VAL A 257 8.35 -6.04 13.80
N ASP A 258 8.02 -5.36 12.70
CA ASP A 258 8.64 -5.51 11.38
C ASP A 258 8.17 -4.37 10.45
N GLU A 259 8.65 -4.34 9.22
CA GLU A 259 8.14 -3.44 8.19
C GLU A 259 6.93 -4.05 7.46
N ALA A 260 5.89 -3.26 7.21
CA ALA A 260 4.66 -3.72 6.55
C ALA A 260 4.86 -4.25 5.12
N THR A 261 5.99 -3.94 4.48
CA THR A 261 6.32 -4.44 3.14
C THR A 261 6.71 -5.91 3.11
N MET A 262 7.19 -6.47 4.24
CA MET A 262 7.61 -7.87 4.40
C MET A 262 8.60 -8.33 3.32
N GLN A 263 9.61 -7.54 3.01
CA GLN A 263 10.64 -7.92 2.02
C GLN A 263 11.90 -8.45 2.70
N ASP A 264 12.33 -9.64 2.30
CA ASP A 264 13.64 -10.17 2.69
C ASP A 264 14.74 -9.60 1.78
N PRO A 265 15.64 -8.75 2.28
CA PRO A 265 16.76 -8.25 1.51
C PRO A 265 17.90 -9.27 1.35
N SER A 266 17.88 -10.38 2.07
CA SER A 266 18.99 -11.35 2.15
C SER A 266 19.49 -11.85 0.77
N PRO A 267 18.64 -12.10 -0.24
CA PRO A 267 19.11 -12.49 -1.55
C PRO A 267 19.96 -11.45 -2.28
N LEU A 268 19.81 -10.18 -1.92
CA LEU A 268 20.53 -9.05 -2.53
C LEU A 268 21.81 -8.68 -1.78
N LEU A 269 22.05 -9.26 -0.60
CA LEU A 269 23.20 -8.96 0.23
C LEU A 269 24.46 -9.69 -0.28
N SER A 270 25.60 -9.00 -0.24
CA SER A 270 26.92 -9.63 -0.40
C SER A 270 27.23 -10.54 0.80
N ASP A 271 28.19 -11.46 0.63
CA ASP A 271 28.62 -12.35 1.72
C ASP A 271 29.24 -11.56 2.88
N GLU A 272 29.85 -10.42 2.59
CA GLU A 272 30.37 -9.50 3.61
C GLU A 272 29.22 -8.88 4.41
N ALA A 273 28.20 -8.34 3.74
CA ALA A 273 27.04 -7.75 4.40
C ALA A 273 26.30 -8.80 5.26
N ARG A 274 26.15 -10.03 4.78
CA ARG A 274 25.58 -11.14 5.55
C ARG A 274 26.38 -11.43 6.82
N ARG A 275 27.72 -11.47 6.72
CA ARG A 275 28.59 -11.70 7.89
C ARG A 275 28.45 -10.59 8.93
N VAL A 276 28.41 -9.33 8.49
CA VAL A 276 28.23 -8.18 9.39
C VAL A 276 26.87 -8.27 10.09
N LEU A 277 25.77 -8.48 9.36
CA LEU A 277 24.43 -8.58 9.91
C LEU A 277 24.29 -9.77 10.87
N ASN A 278 24.89 -10.92 10.55
CA ASN A 278 24.91 -12.08 11.45
C ASN A 278 25.66 -11.77 12.76
N GLY A 279 26.73 -10.96 12.72
CA GLY A 279 27.49 -10.56 13.89
C GLY A 279 26.77 -9.61 14.84
N ILE A 280 25.71 -8.95 14.37
CA ILE A 280 24.86 -8.04 15.16
C ILE A 280 23.41 -8.54 15.26
N SER A 281 23.20 -9.81 14.95
CA SER A 281 21.86 -10.40 14.79
C SER A 281 20.97 -10.32 16.03
N ASP A 282 21.51 -10.13 17.23
CA ASP A 282 20.73 -9.98 18.46
C ASP A 282 20.10 -8.57 18.63
N ASP A 283 20.58 -7.58 17.87
CA ASP A 283 20.07 -6.21 17.88
C ASP A 283 19.29 -5.91 16.58
N VAL A 284 17.98 -6.07 16.65
CA VAL A 284 17.09 -5.83 15.50
C VAL A 284 17.18 -4.39 15.00
N VAL A 285 17.27 -3.42 15.91
CA VAL A 285 17.31 -2.00 15.55
C VAL A 285 18.57 -1.70 14.76
N ARG A 286 19.70 -2.19 15.24
CA ARG A 286 20.98 -2.02 14.55
C ARG A 286 21.03 -2.75 13.20
N CYS A 287 20.47 -3.96 13.12
CA CYS A 287 20.37 -4.68 11.85
C CYS A 287 19.57 -3.89 10.81
N GLU A 288 18.39 -3.42 11.19
CA GLU A 288 17.51 -2.65 10.30
C GLU A 288 18.15 -1.33 9.88
N GLN A 289 18.85 -0.64 10.79
CA GLN A 289 19.58 0.58 10.43
C GLN A 289 20.73 0.30 9.45
N VAL A 290 21.46 -0.80 9.61
CA VAL A 290 22.49 -1.22 8.64
C VAL A 290 21.85 -1.53 7.28
N LEU A 291 20.72 -2.23 7.24
CA LEU A 291 19.98 -2.50 6.02
C LEU A 291 19.51 -1.21 5.33
N ASP A 292 19.09 -0.20 6.09
CA ASP A 292 18.73 1.11 5.53
C ASP A 292 19.92 1.80 4.84
N PHE A 293 21.12 1.69 5.40
CA PHE A 293 22.35 2.18 4.75
C PHE A 293 22.64 1.42 3.45
N LEU A 294 22.57 0.08 3.48
CA LEU A 294 22.89 -0.75 2.32
C LEU A 294 21.89 -0.58 1.17
N ARG A 295 20.63 -0.26 1.50
CA ARG A 295 19.54 -0.09 0.53
C ARG A 295 19.30 1.36 0.15
N ASN A 296 20.03 2.31 0.72
CA ASN A 296 19.75 3.74 0.60
C ASN A 296 18.26 4.06 0.82
N ARG A 297 17.72 3.56 1.95
CA ARG A 297 16.30 3.63 2.25
C ARG A 297 15.79 5.07 2.29
N THR A 298 14.71 5.34 1.55
CA THR A 298 14.07 6.67 1.49
C THR A 298 12.78 6.75 2.31
N PHE A 299 12.12 5.61 2.55
CA PHE A 299 10.80 5.56 3.18
C PHE A 299 10.59 4.26 3.95
N ARG A 300 10.00 4.32 5.15
CA ARG A 300 9.65 3.16 5.97
C ARG A 300 8.15 3.15 6.31
N ARG A 301 7.66 1.95 6.63
CA ARG A 301 6.29 1.67 7.07
C ARG A 301 6.36 0.67 8.20
N ASP A 302 6.71 1.17 9.38
CA ASP A 302 7.02 0.30 10.53
C ASP A 302 5.75 -0.10 11.26
N VAL A 303 5.69 -1.37 11.64
CA VAL A 303 4.61 -1.94 12.45
C VAL A 303 5.05 -1.98 13.90
N LEU A 304 4.21 -1.47 14.78
CA LEU A 304 4.45 -1.37 16.22
C LEU A 304 3.37 -2.13 16.98
N CYS A 305 3.74 -2.64 18.17
CA CYS A 305 2.81 -3.15 19.17
C CYS A 305 3.16 -2.60 20.56
N HIS A 306 2.39 -2.93 21.59
CA HIS A 306 2.75 -2.60 22.96
C HIS A 306 4.08 -3.27 23.36
N ALA A 307 4.98 -2.54 24.05
CA ALA A 307 6.30 -3.04 24.46
C ALA A 307 6.25 -4.28 25.36
N ALA A 308 5.15 -4.47 26.10
CA ALA A 308 4.94 -5.65 26.95
C ALA A 308 4.63 -6.94 26.17
N ARG A 309 4.41 -6.87 24.86
CA ARG A 309 4.16 -8.06 24.02
C ARG A 309 5.47 -8.77 23.71
N ASP A 310 5.42 -10.09 23.73
CA ASP A 310 6.53 -10.90 23.22
C ASP A 310 6.43 -10.98 21.69
N VAL A 311 7.51 -10.63 20.99
CA VAL A 311 7.60 -10.56 19.54
C VAL A 311 8.71 -11.48 19.08
N SER A 312 8.37 -12.46 18.26
CA SER A 312 9.37 -13.31 17.61
C SER A 312 10.20 -12.47 16.65
N ARG A 313 11.52 -12.53 16.83
CA ARG A 313 12.44 -11.75 16.00
C ARG A 313 12.31 -12.03 14.49
N TRP A 314 12.20 -13.31 14.15
CA TRP A 314 12.12 -13.77 12.78
C TRP A 314 10.70 -14.22 12.45
N PRO A 315 10.23 -13.99 11.23
CA PRO A 315 8.95 -14.52 10.77
C PRO A 315 8.87 -16.04 10.98
N GLN A 316 7.79 -16.52 11.58
CA GLN A 316 7.57 -17.91 11.94
C GLN A 316 6.84 -18.65 10.83
N PRO A 317 7.44 -19.70 10.21
CA PRO A 317 6.78 -20.47 9.14
C PRO A 317 5.46 -21.10 9.58
N GLU A 318 5.33 -21.44 10.87
CA GLU A 318 4.13 -22.05 11.45
C GLU A 318 2.90 -21.16 11.34
N ALA A 319 3.09 -19.85 11.27
CA ALA A 319 2.02 -18.86 11.10
C ALA A 319 1.25 -19.05 9.76
N LEU A 320 1.90 -19.64 8.75
CA LEU A 320 1.25 -19.91 7.45
C LEU A 320 0.01 -20.79 7.61
N ARG A 321 -0.06 -21.62 8.67
CA ARG A 321 -1.24 -22.48 8.96
C ARG A 321 -2.54 -21.70 9.13
N SER A 322 -2.46 -20.45 9.58
CA SER A 322 -3.61 -19.57 9.76
C SER A 322 -3.84 -18.63 8.57
N LEU A 323 -2.95 -18.66 7.57
CA LEU A 323 -2.97 -17.75 6.43
C LEU A 323 -3.53 -18.40 5.17
N ARG A 324 -3.91 -17.54 4.23
CA ARG A 324 -4.30 -17.85 2.86
C ARG A 324 -3.22 -17.38 1.92
N LEU A 325 -2.93 -18.18 0.90
CA LEU A 325 -1.85 -17.94 -0.04
C LEU A 325 -2.42 -17.70 -1.43
N ILE A 326 -1.94 -16.65 -2.10
CA ILE A 326 -2.23 -16.36 -3.52
C ILE A 326 -0.93 -16.47 -4.30
N GLY A 327 -0.93 -17.24 -5.38
CA GLY A 327 0.23 -17.34 -6.26
C GLY A 327 0.45 -16.05 -7.05
N VAL A 328 1.64 -15.49 -6.98
CA VAL A 328 2.08 -14.35 -7.80
C VAL A 328 2.95 -14.86 -8.96
N ALA A 329 3.85 -15.78 -8.67
CA ALA A 329 4.77 -16.34 -9.64
C ALA A 329 4.09 -17.29 -10.64
N ALA A 330 4.71 -17.38 -11.82
CA ALA A 330 4.37 -18.34 -12.88
C ALA A 330 5.61 -19.14 -13.29
N PRO A 331 5.46 -20.41 -13.67
CA PRO A 331 6.56 -21.14 -14.29
C PRO A 331 6.93 -20.47 -15.62
N VAL A 332 8.24 -20.37 -15.91
CA VAL A 332 8.72 -19.74 -17.15
C VAL A 332 8.38 -20.60 -18.37
N THR A 333 8.33 -21.92 -18.19
CA THR A 333 7.97 -22.88 -19.22
C THR A 333 6.61 -23.50 -18.88
N ALA A 334 5.63 -23.39 -19.76
CA ALA A 334 4.26 -23.88 -19.52
C ALA A 334 4.20 -25.40 -19.26
N GLU A 335 5.09 -26.18 -19.88
CA GLU A 335 5.16 -27.65 -19.78
C GLU A 335 6.18 -28.12 -18.72
N ALA A 336 6.52 -27.28 -17.75
CA ALA A 336 7.49 -27.64 -16.72
C ALA A 336 7.02 -28.86 -15.92
N ASN A 337 7.91 -29.89 -15.80
CA ASN A 337 7.64 -31.03 -14.94
C ASN A 337 7.78 -30.64 -13.46
N LEU A 338 6.65 -30.62 -12.76
CA LEU A 338 6.61 -30.22 -11.35
C LEU A 338 6.85 -31.41 -10.40
N ALA A 339 6.82 -32.66 -10.88
CA ALA A 339 6.89 -33.86 -10.04
C ALA A 339 8.27 -34.44 -9.87
N ASP A 340 9.21 -34.20 -10.80
CA ASP A 340 10.57 -34.70 -10.74
C ASP A 340 11.54 -33.74 -10.02
N ARG A 341 12.83 -34.04 -10.05
CA ARG A 341 13.90 -33.18 -9.49
C ARG A 341 14.62 -32.31 -10.53
N SER A 342 14.02 -32.12 -11.72
CA SER A 342 14.53 -31.15 -12.67
C SER A 342 14.29 -29.73 -12.13
N ALA A 343 15.24 -28.82 -12.32
CA ALA A 343 15.10 -27.45 -11.87
C ALA A 343 14.05 -26.70 -12.72
N VAL A 344 13.08 -26.08 -12.07
CA VAL A 344 12.06 -25.23 -12.70
C VAL A 344 12.23 -23.80 -12.23
N ARG A 345 12.23 -22.87 -13.18
CA ARG A 345 12.29 -21.45 -12.91
C ARG A 345 10.88 -20.86 -12.84
N PHE A 346 10.61 -20.13 -11.75
CA PHE A 346 9.40 -19.33 -11.56
C PHE A 346 9.75 -17.86 -11.62
N ARG A 347 8.94 -17.06 -12.31
CA ARG A 347 9.10 -15.61 -12.42
C ARG A 347 7.96 -14.89 -11.73
N SER A 348 8.29 -13.84 -10.98
CA SER A 348 7.30 -12.89 -10.44
C SER A 348 7.26 -11.63 -11.30
N PRO A 349 6.09 -11.05 -11.57
CA PRO A 349 5.98 -9.72 -12.18
C PRO A 349 6.47 -8.60 -11.26
N ARG A 350 6.67 -8.87 -9.96
CA ARG A 350 7.05 -7.88 -8.95
C ARG A 350 8.54 -7.91 -8.58
N GLY A 351 9.33 -8.81 -9.14
CA GLY A 351 10.74 -8.92 -8.76
C GLY A 351 11.45 -10.15 -9.34
N PRO A 352 12.59 -10.50 -8.78
CA PRO A 352 13.37 -11.66 -9.24
C PRO A 352 12.56 -12.96 -9.07
N GLY A 353 12.76 -13.89 -9.99
CA GLY A 353 12.23 -15.25 -9.87
C GLY A 353 13.13 -16.14 -9.02
N ILE A 354 12.66 -17.36 -8.78
CA ILE A 354 13.47 -18.43 -8.18
C ILE A 354 13.62 -19.60 -9.15
N SER A 355 14.67 -20.40 -8.97
CA SER A 355 14.83 -21.72 -9.58
C SER A 355 14.89 -22.75 -8.47
N THR A 356 14.08 -23.80 -8.56
CA THR A 356 14.02 -24.86 -7.55
C THR A 356 13.86 -26.22 -8.21
N ASP A 357 14.50 -27.23 -7.65
CA ASP A 357 14.38 -28.66 -7.99
C ASP A 357 13.57 -29.44 -6.93
N ASP A 358 13.09 -28.77 -5.87
CA ASP A 358 12.25 -29.39 -4.85
C ASP A 358 10.83 -29.67 -5.41
N PRO A 359 10.43 -30.94 -5.58
CA PRO A 359 9.12 -31.28 -6.13
C PRO A 359 7.96 -30.72 -5.29
N ALA A 360 8.10 -30.66 -3.95
CA ALA A 360 7.05 -30.13 -3.09
C ALA A 360 6.82 -28.64 -3.32
N LEU A 361 7.90 -27.84 -3.41
CA LEU A 361 7.80 -26.41 -3.68
C LEU A 361 7.31 -26.14 -5.10
N LYS A 362 7.82 -26.88 -6.12
CA LYS A 362 7.35 -26.76 -7.50
C LYS A 362 5.84 -27.01 -7.61
N THR A 363 5.38 -28.11 -7.00
CA THR A 363 3.95 -28.48 -6.98
C THR A 363 3.13 -27.39 -6.28
N ALA A 364 3.59 -26.89 -5.12
CA ALA A 364 2.87 -25.82 -4.40
C ALA A 364 2.74 -24.54 -5.24
N LEU A 365 3.83 -24.07 -5.84
CA LEU A 365 3.81 -22.88 -6.70
C LEU A 365 2.94 -23.09 -7.95
N GLY A 366 2.96 -24.29 -8.54
CA GLY A 366 2.10 -24.66 -9.66
C GLY A 366 0.61 -24.66 -9.28
N LEU A 367 0.23 -25.23 -8.13
CA LEU A 367 -1.14 -25.22 -7.61
C LEU A 367 -1.62 -23.80 -7.33
N LEU A 368 -0.79 -23.00 -6.68
CA LEU A 368 -1.10 -21.60 -6.41
C LEU A 368 -1.26 -20.78 -7.70
N HIS A 369 -0.42 -21.06 -8.72
CA HIS A 369 -0.57 -20.43 -10.03
C HIS A 369 -1.88 -20.82 -10.73
N ALA A 370 -2.20 -22.10 -10.75
CA ALA A 370 -3.41 -22.62 -11.40
C ALA A 370 -4.72 -22.17 -10.69
N ALA A 371 -4.66 -21.91 -9.38
CA ALA A 371 -5.81 -21.48 -8.60
C ALA A 371 -6.18 -20.00 -8.81
N ARG A 372 -5.31 -19.19 -9.41
CA ARG A 372 -5.57 -17.75 -9.58
C ARG A 372 -6.94 -17.47 -10.20
N PRO A 373 -7.59 -16.42 -9.76
CA PRO A 373 -7.24 -15.45 -8.72
C PRO A 373 -7.53 -15.90 -7.29
N ARG A 374 -7.94 -17.13 -7.07
CA ARG A 374 -8.33 -17.68 -5.76
C ARG A 374 -7.14 -17.89 -4.84
N ALA A 375 -7.37 -17.69 -3.54
CA ALA A 375 -6.43 -18.07 -2.51
C ALA A 375 -6.64 -19.53 -2.07
N ILE A 376 -5.56 -20.19 -1.66
CA ILE A 376 -5.58 -21.51 -1.05
C ILE A 376 -5.15 -21.39 0.41
N ARG A 377 -5.83 -22.05 1.34
CA ARG A 377 -5.36 -22.16 2.73
C ARG A 377 -4.13 -23.06 2.79
N PHE A 378 -3.18 -22.72 3.64
CA PHE A 378 -1.94 -23.50 3.74
C PHE A 378 -2.21 -25.00 4.00
N GLY A 379 -3.15 -25.35 4.89
CA GLY A 379 -3.46 -26.75 5.18
C GLY A 379 -4.01 -27.52 3.97
N GLU A 380 -4.85 -26.89 3.15
CA GLU A 380 -5.37 -27.45 1.91
C GLU A 380 -4.24 -27.63 0.87
N LEU A 381 -3.39 -26.61 0.73
CA LEU A 381 -2.22 -26.66 -0.16
C LEU A 381 -1.24 -27.77 0.24
N ALA A 382 -0.90 -27.87 1.53
CA ALA A 382 0.01 -28.90 2.04
C ALA A 382 -0.54 -30.31 1.83
N THR A 383 -1.86 -30.52 2.00
CA THR A 383 -2.52 -31.80 1.73
C THR A 383 -2.43 -32.18 0.26
N GLU A 384 -2.70 -31.24 -0.64
CA GLU A 384 -2.66 -31.47 -2.09
C GLU A 384 -1.23 -31.71 -2.59
N VAL A 385 -0.24 -30.99 -2.05
CA VAL A 385 1.19 -31.20 -2.33
C VAL A 385 1.60 -32.61 -1.89
N ALA A 386 1.22 -33.04 -0.68
CA ALA A 386 1.56 -34.38 -0.20
C ALA A 386 0.96 -35.50 -1.08
N ARG A 387 -0.24 -35.27 -1.63
CA ARG A 387 -0.89 -36.19 -2.57
C ARG A 387 -0.20 -36.27 -3.92
N SER A 388 0.27 -35.12 -4.43
CA SER A 388 0.79 -35.01 -5.82
C SER A 388 2.32 -35.25 -5.92
N ALA A 389 3.08 -34.80 -4.92
CA ALA A 389 4.56 -34.89 -4.91
C ALA A 389 5.10 -35.97 -3.94
N GLY A 390 4.22 -36.78 -3.31
CA GLY A 390 4.60 -37.74 -2.28
C GLY A 390 4.73 -37.09 -0.90
N ARG A 391 5.29 -37.83 0.09
CA ARG A 391 5.44 -37.30 1.47
C ARG A 391 6.25 -36.00 1.48
N ALA A 392 5.55 -34.89 1.62
CA ALA A 392 6.14 -33.57 1.86
C ALA A 392 6.09 -33.27 3.36
N ASP A 393 7.22 -32.83 3.92
CA ASP A 393 7.23 -32.29 5.28
C ASP A 393 6.57 -30.90 5.25
N ALA A 394 5.44 -30.77 5.93
CA ALA A 394 4.68 -29.54 5.99
C ALA A 394 5.47 -28.36 6.62
N GLY A 395 6.40 -28.64 7.57
CA GLY A 395 7.27 -27.63 8.16
C GLY A 395 8.29 -27.07 7.15
N ASN A 396 8.90 -27.94 6.36
CA ASN A 396 9.83 -27.53 5.30
C ASN A 396 9.08 -26.78 4.18
N LEU A 397 7.90 -27.24 3.81
CA LEU A 397 7.07 -26.54 2.82
C LEU A 397 6.68 -25.14 3.31
N ALA A 398 6.28 -25.01 4.60
CA ALA A 398 5.95 -23.70 5.19
C ALA A 398 7.15 -22.75 5.14
N ARG A 399 8.36 -23.24 5.49
CA ARG A 399 9.59 -22.44 5.43
C ARG A 399 9.92 -21.98 4.00
N SER A 400 9.81 -22.87 3.03
CA SER A 400 10.06 -22.54 1.62
C SER A 400 9.04 -21.55 1.07
N LEU A 401 7.75 -21.72 1.41
CA LEU A 401 6.69 -20.80 0.99
C LEU A 401 6.77 -19.44 1.69
N LEU A 402 7.21 -19.39 2.95
CA LEU A 402 7.53 -18.12 3.62
C LEU A 402 8.64 -17.38 2.88
N GLY A 403 9.74 -18.06 2.52
CA GLY A 403 10.79 -17.48 1.70
C GLY A 403 10.27 -16.97 0.36
N CYS A 404 9.37 -17.71 -0.30
CA CYS A 404 8.70 -17.26 -1.52
C CYS A 404 7.83 -16.02 -1.30
N ALA A 405 7.15 -15.92 -0.16
CA ALA A 405 6.34 -14.75 0.17
C ALA A 405 7.21 -13.50 0.40
N MET A 406 8.30 -13.64 1.15
CA MET A 406 9.26 -12.56 1.38
C MET A 406 9.97 -12.11 0.09
N ALA A 407 10.05 -12.99 -0.93
CA ALA A 407 10.58 -12.70 -2.27
C ALA A 407 9.49 -12.20 -3.26
N GLY A 408 8.24 -12.00 -2.82
CA GLY A 408 7.14 -11.50 -3.65
C GLY A 408 6.64 -12.50 -4.70
N LEU A 409 6.82 -13.80 -4.47
CA LEU A 409 6.34 -14.89 -5.34
C LEU A 409 4.98 -15.43 -4.91
N VAL A 410 4.61 -15.20 -3.65
CA VAL A 410 3.36 -15.59 -3.02
C VAL A 410 2.87 -14.44 -2.16
N ASP A 411 1.59 -14.09 -2.25
CA ASP A 411 0.94 -13.14 -1.33
C ASP A 411 0.33 -13.90 -0.14
N LEU A 412 0.49 -13.32 1.06
CA LEU A 412 -0.09 -13.84 2.29
C LEU A 412 -1.23 -12.96 2.77
N HIS A 413 -2.32 -13.58 3.20
CA HIS A 413 -3.52 -12.90 3.70
C HIS A 413 -4.04 -13.56 4.96
N ALA A 414 -4.34 -12.78 5.99
CA ALA A 414 -5.07 -13.22 7.17
C ALA A 414 -6.57 -13.32 6.88
N TYR A 415 -7.06 -12.42 6.02
CA TYR A 415 -8.45 -12.38 5.58
C TYR A 415 -8.54 -11.89 4.13
N LEU A 416 -9.51 -12.41 3.41
CA LEU A 416 -9.88 -11.94 2.08
C LEU A 416 -11.41 -11.81 2.04
N PRO A 417 -11.96 -10.66 1.60
CA PRO A 417 -13.39 -10.51 1.41
C PRO A 417 -13.90 -11.44 0.29
N PRO A 418 -15.19 -11.79 0.28
CA PRO A 418 -15.80 -12.53 -0.82
C PRO A 418 -15.61 -11.78 -2.15
N PHE A 419 -15.27 -12.51 -3.20
CA PHE A 419 -15.09 -11.96 -4.54
C PHE A 419 -15.55 -12.94 -5.60
N ALA A 420 -16.01 -12.44 -6.74
CA ALA A 420 -16.39 -13.24 -7.88
C ALA A 420 -15.16 -13.57 -8.75
N ALA A 421 -14.73 -14.83 -8.78
CA ALA A 421 -13.65 -15.28 -9.66
C ALA A 421 -14.06 -15.37 -11.14
N ARG A 422 -15.38 -15.32 -11.41
CA ARG A 422 -15.97 -15.26 -12.75
C ARG A 422 -17.12 -14.24 -12.71
N PRO A 423 -17.29 -13.42 -13.76
CA PRO A 423 -18.42 -12.51 -13.80
C PRO A 423 -19.74 -13.28 -13.85
N GLY A 424 -20.67 -12.93 -12.94
CA GLY A 424 -22.04 -13.39 -12.98
C GLY A 424 -22.82 -12.78 -14.16
N GLU A 425 -24.12 -13.13 -14.27
CA GLU A 425 -25.01 -12.53 -15.27
C GLU A 425 -25.19 -11.02 -15.05
N LYS A 426 -25.29 -10.61 -13.79
CA LYS A 426 -25.34 -9.20 -13.38
C LYS A 426 -24.10 -8.88 -12.52
N PRO A 427 -22.97 -8.56 -13.17
CA PRO A 427 -21.72 -8.34 -12.46
C PRO A 427 -21.81 -7.13 -11.53
N ARG A 428 -21.24 -7.25 -10.33
CA ARG A 428 -21.24 -6.22 -9.31
C ARG A 428 -19.82 -5.90 -8.87
N ALA A 429 -19.41 -4.65 -9.04
CA ALA A 429 -18.14 -4.13 -8.56
C ALA A 429 -18.32 -3.33 -7.25
N PRO A 430 -17.27 -3.19 -6.41
CA PRO A 430 -17.29 -2.32 -5.24
C PRO A 430 -17.71 -0.90 -5.63
N ARG A 431 -18.54 -0.26 -4.80
CA ARG A 431 -19.02 1.10 -5.04
C ARG A 431 -17.88 2.10 -5.08
N ALA A 432 -16.88 1.94 -4.18
CA ALA A 432 -15.68 2.78 -4.17
C ALA A 432 -14.91 2.65 -5.49
N ALA A 433 -14.70 1.43 -6.00
CA ALA A 433 -14.01 1.19 -7.26
C ALA A 433 -14.78 1.80 -8.46
N ARG A 434 -16.11 1.65 -8.50
CA ARG A 434 -16.95 2.25 -9.54
C ARG A 434 -16.90 3.78 -9.51
N ARG A 435 -16.93 4.39 -8.32
CA ARG A 435 -16.82 5.85 -8.15
C ARG A 435 -15.48 6.36 -8.70
N HIS A 436 -14.37 5.71 -8.34
CA HIS A 436 -13.04 6.08 -8.86
C HIS A 436 -12.95 5.91 -10.38
N ALA A 437 -13.46 4.80 -10.91
CA ALA A 437 -13.49 4.55 -12.35
C ALA A 437 -14.27 5.64 -13.12
N ALA A 438 -15.43 6.05 -12.60
CA ALA A 438 -16.23 7.13 -13.18
C ALA A 438 -15.54 8.50 -13.13
N ALA A 439 -14.66 8.72 -12.14
CA ALA A 439 -13.84 9.92 -12.03
C ALA A 439 -12.53 9.87 -12.84
N GLY A 440 -12.27 8.79 -13.60
CA GLY A 440 -11.03 8.62 -14.36
C GLY A 440 -9.79 8.31 -13.50
N ALA A 441 -9.99 8.00 -12.22
CA ALA A 441 -8.90 7.72 -11.27
C ALA A 441 -8.52 6.23 -11.23
N ALA A 442 -7.36 5.93 -10.64
CA ALA A 442 -6.98 4.58 -10.26
C ALA A 442 -8.00 3.99 -9.29
N VAL A 443 -8.30 2.70 -9.39
CA VAL A 443 -9.32 2.03 -8.58
C VAL A 443 -8.67 1.18 -7.49
N VAL A 444 -9.40 0.95 -6.40
CA VAL A 444 -8.97 0.06 -5.31
C VAL A 444 -9.73 -1.26 -5.41
N ASN A 445 -9.01 -2.38 -5.45
CA ASN A 445 -9.61 -3.70 -5.48
C ASN A 445 -9.95 -4.22 -4.06
N LEU A 446 -10.62 -5.38 -3.98
CA LEU A 446 -11.01 -6.03 -2.72
C LEU A 446 -9.81 -6.50 -1.87
N ARG A 447 -8.60 -6.54 -2.42
CA ARG A 447 -7.34 -6.80 -1.71
C ARG A 447 -6.65 -5.51 -1.25
N HIS A 448 -7.34 -4.38 -1.35
CA HIS A 448 -6.83 -3.06 -1.01
C HIS A 448 -5.60 -2.62 -1.83
N GLN A 449 -5.53 -3.07 -3.08
CA GLN A 449 -4.48 -2.71 -4.02
C GLN A 449 -4.99 -1.66 -5.00
N THR A 450 -4.16 -0.67 -5.28
CA THR A 450 -4.44 0.34 -6.32
C THR A 450 -4.16 -0.25 -7.69
N ILE A 451 -5.13 -0.17 -8.60
CA ILE A 451 -5.10 -0.74 -9.94
C ILE A 451 -5.34 0.38 -10.96
N GLU A 452 -4.41 0.54 -11.88
CA GLU A 452 -4.62 1.38 -13.07
C GLU A 452 -5.43 0.61 -14.11
N LEU A 453 -6.42 1.28 -14.68
CA LEU A 453 -7.30 0.77 -15.71
C LEU A 453 -7.27 1.70 -16.93
N ASP A 454 -7.37 1.12 -18.12
CA ASP A 454 -7.67 1.88 -19.34
C ASP A 454 -9.13 2.38 -19.36
N ASP A 455 -9.45 3.25 -20.31
CA ASP A 455 -10.76 3.89 -20.39
C ASP A 455 -11.91 2.88 -20.61
N ALA A 456 -11.67 1.82 -21.38
CA ALA A 456 -12.68 0.80 -21.63
C ALA A 456 -12.96 -0.03 -20.37
N CYS A 457 -11.91 -0.44 -19.65
CA CYS A 457 -12.03 -1.13 -18.37
C CYS A 457 -12.72 -0.24 -17.32
N ARG A 458 -12.40 1.06 -17.26
CA ARG A 458 -13.07 2.01 -16.37
C ARG A 458 -14.56 2.14 -16.67
N ALA A 459 -14.92 2.27 -17.96
CA ALA A 459 -16.32 2.37 -18.38
C ALA A 459 -17.12 1.12 -18.00
N VAL A 460 -16.61 -0.07 -18.31
CA VAL A 460 -17.26 -1.34 -17.95
C VAL A 460 -17.37 -1.51 -16.43
N LEU A 461 -16.32 -1.16 -15.68
CA LEU A 461 -16.34 -1.24 -14.22
C LEU A 461 -17.39 -0.30 -13.61
N ALA A 462 -17.51 0.93 -14.12
CA ALA A 462 -18.50 1.90 -13.65
C ALA A 462 -19.94 1.40 -13.87
N LEU A 463 -20.20 0.66 -14.96
CA LEU A 463 -21.50 0.08 -15.31
C LEU A 463 -21.83 -1.20 -14.51
N ALA A 464 -20.84 -1.89 -13.94
CA ALA A 464 -21.01 -3.14 -13.21
C ALA A 464 -21.56 -2.89 -11.79
N ASP A 465 -22.82 -2.50 -11.68
CA ASP A 465 -23.50 -2.13 -10.42
C ASP A 465 -24.35 -3.25 -9.81
N GLY A 466 -24.42 -4.40 -10.47
CA GLY A 466 -25.26 -5.54 -10.07
C GLY A 466 -26.71 -5.43 -10.54
N SER A 467 -27.13 -4.34 -11.17
CA SER A 467 -28.47 -4.18 -11.75
C SER A 467 -28.53 -4.60 -13.23
N ARG A 468 -27.46 -4.30 -13.97
CA ARG A 468 -27.33 -4.54 -15.40
C ARG A 468 -26.81 -5.93 -15.70
N THR A 469 -27.41 -6.58 -16.71
CA THR A 469 -26.87 -7.80 -17.31
C THR A 469 -25.61 -7.50 -18.13
N ARG A 470 -24.80 -8.52 -18.42
CA ARG A 470 -23.61 -8.39 -19.27
C ARG A 470 -23.96 -7.83 -20.66
N ALA A 471 -25.12 -8.26 -21.23
CA ALA A 471 -25.60 -7.74 -22.51
C ALA A 471 -25.98 -6.25 -22.45
N GLU A 472 -26.61 -5.81 -21.36
CA GLU A 472 -26.93 -4.38 -21.15
C GLU A 472 -25.66 -3.55 -20.97
N ILE A 473 -24.65 -4.06 -20.24
CA ILE A 473 -23.33 -3.39 -20.13
C ILE A 473 -22.68 -3.27 -21.51
N ALA A 474 -22.73 -4.32 -22.33
CA ALA A 474 -22.19 -4.27 -23.68
C ALA A 474 -22.92 -3.22 -24.56
N GLY A 475 -24.25 -3.16 -24.46
CA GLY A 475 -25.05 -2.14 -25.16
C GLY A 475 -24.73 -0.70 -24.74
N GLU A 476 -24.55 -0.45 -23.43
CA GLU A 476 -24.13 0.88 -22.95
C GLU A 476 -22.69 1.21 -23.37
N THR A 477 -21.79 0.24 -23.34
CA THR A 477 -20.40 0.42 -23.81
C THR A 477 -20.35 0.72 -25.31
N GLN A 478 -21.19 0.06 -26.11
CA GLN A 478 -21.34 0.33 -27.54
C GLN A 478 -21.74 1.80 -27.81
N LYS A 479 -22.71 2.33 -27.06
CA LYS A 479 -23.12 3.74 -27.15
C LYS A 479 -21.97 4.70 -26.84
N LEU A 480 -21.09 4.37 -25.90
CA LEU A 480 -19.91 5.20 -25.58
C LEU A 480 -18.90 5.24 -26.74
N PHE A 481 -18.72 4.13 -27.48
CA PHE A 481 -17.91 4.10 -28.69
C PHE A 481 -18.57 4.92 -29.84
N GLU A 482 -19.86 4.76 -30.04
CA GLU A 482 -20.63 5.50 -31.08
C GLU A 482 -20.64 7.01 -30.81
N ALA A 483 -20.70 7.42 -29.55
CA ALA A 483 -20.61 8.82 -29.11
C ALA A 483 -19.18 9.39 -29.16
N GLY A 484 -18.15 8.55 -29.45
CA GLY A 484 -16.75 8.98 -29.46
C GLY A 484 -16.15 9.22 -28.05
N THR A 485 -16.87 8.88 -26.98
CA THR A 485 -16.40 8.97 -25.61
C THR A 485 -15.31 7.93 -25.33
N LEU A 486 -15.46 6.72 -25.87
CA LEU A 486 -14.42 5.71 -25.91
C LEU A 486 -13.81 5.67 -27.31
N LYS A 487 -12.47 5.52 -27.35
CA LYS A 487 -11.74 5.38 -28.61
C LYS A 487 -11.33 3.91 -28.80
N SER A 488 -11.63 3.38 -29.98
CA SER A 488 -11.11 2.09 -30.43
C SER A 488 -9.69 2.28 -30.99
N SER A 489 -8.83 1.30 -30.81
CA SER A 489 -7.51 1.25 -31.45
C SER A 489 -7.58 1.24 -32.99
N ALA A 490 -8.71 0.80 -33.55
CA ALA A 490 -8.97 0.78 -34.98
C ALA A 490 -9.51 2.12 -35.53
N GLY A 491 -9.76 3.13 -34.68
CA GLY A 491 -10.23 4.45 -35.06
C GLY A 491 -11.73 4.55 -35.35
N ALA A 492 -12.45 3.44 -35.56
CA ALA A 492 -13.90 3.37 -35.72
C ALA A 492 -14.54 2.62 -34.53
N ALA A 493 -15.85 2.87 -34.28
CA ALA A 493 -16.58 2.10 -33.28
C ALA A 493 -16.60 0.60 -33.66
N PRO A 494 -16.34 -0.33 -32.74
CA PRO A 494 -16.42 -1.76 -33.02
C PRO A 494 -17.88 -2.15 -33.36
N ALA A 495 -18.06 -3.27 -34.06
CA ALA A 495 -19.39 -3.82 -34.26
C ALA A 495 -19.99 -4.36 -32.92
N PRO A 496 -21.33 -4.33 -32.72
CA PRO A 496 -21.94 -4.76 -31.48
C PRO A 496 -21.53 -6.15 -30.99
N PRO A 497 -21.36 -7.20 -31.81
CA PRO A 497 -20.85 -8.51 -31.35
C PRO A 497 -19.40 -8.44 -30.86
N GLU A 498 -18.56 -7.60 -31.48
CA GLU A 498 -17.17 -7.42 -31.05
C GLU A 498 -17.11 -6.70 -29.69
N THR A 499 -17.96 -5.68 -29.50
CA THR A 499 -18.10 -4.98 -28.22
C THR A 499 -18.57 -5.94 -27.13
N ALA A 500 -19.53 -6.82 -27.38
CA ALA A 500 -20.01 -7.81 -26.40
C ALA A 500 -18.89 -8.77 -26.00
N ALA A 501 -18.12 -9.29 -26.96
CA ALA A 501 -16.98 -10.16 -26.67
C ALA A 501 -15.88 -9.45 -25.88
N ALA A 502 -15.59 -8.19 -26.23
CA ALA A 502 -14.61 -7.36 -25.50
C ALA A 502 -15.06 -7.08 -24.06
N VAL A 503 -16.34 -6.76 -23.85
CA VAL A 503 -16.91 -6.56 -22.49
C VAL A 503 -16.81 -7.83 -21.65
N ASP A 504 -17.08 -9.01 -22.20
CA ASP A 504 -16.91 -10.28 -21.50
C ASP A 504 -15.45 -10.53 -21.08
N GLN A 505 -14.49 -10.22 -21.96
CA GLN A 505 -13.06 -10.30 -21.64
C GLN A 505 -12.66 -9.30 -20.56
N ILE A 506 -13.15 -8.06 -20.64
CA ILE A 506 -12.91 -7.02 -19.63
C ILE A 506 -13.49 -7.46 -18.29
N LEU A 507 -14.72 -7.94 -18.23
CA LEU A 507 -15.35 -8.41 -17.00
C LEU A 507 -14.56 -9.57 -16.36
N GLN A 508 -14.04 -10.51 -17.17
CA GLN A 508 -13.16 -11.56 -16.65
C GLN A 508 -11.84 -10.99 -16.12
N ALA A 509 -11.22 -10.06 -16.84
CA ALA A 509 -10.00 -9.39 -16.39
C ALA A 509 -10.21 -8.58 -15.09
N LEU A 510 -11.39 -7.99 -14.90
CA LEU A 510 -11.77 -7.33 -13.65
C LEU A 510 -11.96 -8.33 -12.50
N ALA A 511 -12.57 -9.50 -12.77
CA ALA A 511 -12.68 -10.59 -11.80
C ALA A 511 -11.30 -11.11 -11.36
N ASP A 512 -10.38 -11.33 -12.31
CA ASP A 512 -9.01 -11.77 -12.05
C ASP A 512 -8.22 -10.78 -11.19
N ARG A 513 -8.59 -9.49 -11.24
CA ARG A 513 -7.99 -8.39 -10.45
C ARG A 513 -8.73 -8.08 -9.15
N TRP A 514 -9.68 -8.92 -8.73
CA TRP A 514 -10.48 -8.74 -7.50
C TRP A 514 -11.34 -7.46 -7.51
N LEU A 515 -11.85 -7.09 -8.66
CA LEU A 515 -12.73 -5.93 -8.85
C LEU A 515 -14.22 -6.29 -9.00
N LEU A 516 -14.58 -7.58 -8.89
CA LEU A 516 -15.98 -8.04 -8.86
C LEU A 516 -16.30 -8.75 -7.54
N MET A 517 -17.50 -8.48 -7.04
CA MET A 517 -18.07 -9.06 -5.80
C MET A 517 -18.98 -10.24 -6.15
N GLU A 518 -19.15 -11.17 -5.19
CA GLU A 518 -20.17 -12.23 -5.29
C GLU A 518 -21.60 -11.68 -5.28
#